data_08cebdfc358538414ad4501eb1d1fda4
#
_entry.id   08cebdfc358538414ad4501eb1d1fda4
#
_cell.length_a   1.000
_cell.length_b   1.000
_cell.length_c   1.000
_cell.angle_alpha   90.00
_cell.angle_beta   90.00
_cell.angle_gamma   90.00
#
_symmetry.space_group_name_H-M   'P 1'
#
loop_
_entity.id
_entity.type
_entity.pdbx_description
1 polymer ?
#
loop_
_entity_poly.entity_id
_entity_poly.type
_entity_poly.pdbx_seq_one_letter_code
_entity_poly.pdbx_strand_id
1 'polypeptide(L)'
;VSSSTFGARSRVTVLAGIGAISILGTLLTGCSSDSNSSSNAGPAQSGGILRYGLSQAPTCADPGQAGTNQTVYVARTVVDSLTDQSPETGEIKPWLAKSWEISPDASSFTFHLRDDVTFSDGTPLTADSVKKTFDSVKDLGPNASLAKSYLSDYTGTDVVDSHTAKINFSGPNVPFLQATSTPQLGILADSTTALTSDQRCIGDAVIASGPFVYSSWQQDKSASITKRSGYNWGSDVFDHQGEAYLDGVDFTVVPESGVRAGSLASGQLDAVSDALPQDAAQVEGAGGRILTRPNPGTTFAFQPNVSRGVLADQAVRQAIIPAINRQELVDTVLDPSFFPATSPLAHTTPLYKDQSDIVTYDPDKSAKLLDAAGWTNGSDGIREKDGQKLSFKVMFGAQFAGNQAILELAQQQLRKVGVDLQLDLVSSGESTARTNSGDYDASYGNSTRADADILRTTFGLDGRNTNRRTADPELDKVLTEQLSATDNDKRSELVATAQKLIVERGYSIPTIELSQAVGAASKVQDLKFEASSRLQFYDTWLSGQ
;
A
#
# COMPACT_ATOMS: atom_id res chain seq x y z
N VAL A 1 8.74 -53.30 -44.38
CA VAL A 1 7.76 -54.19 -44.93
C VAL A 1 6.46 -53.47 -44.82
N SER A 2 6.09 -52.76 -45.86
CA SER A 2 5.03 -53.07 -46.86
C SER A 2 3.64 -52.90 -46.28
N SER A 3 2.78 -52.13 -46.71
CA SER A 3 2.27 -51.56 -47.97
C SER A 3 0.76 -51.50 -47.86
N SER A 4 0.21 -50.33 -48.21
CA SER A 4 -0.79 -50.08 -49.28
C SER A 4 -2.23 -50.64 -49.01
N THR A 5 -3.32 -50.08 -49.44
CA THR A 5 -3.71 -49.14 -50.50
C THR A 5 -5.23 -48.90 -50.45
N PHE A 6 -5.66 -47.75 -50.98
CA PHE A 6 -6.88 -47.50 -51.80
C PHE A 6 -8.24 -48.00 -51.29
N GLY A 7 -9.36 -47.35 -51.41
CA GLY A 7 -9.88 -46.27 -52.22
C GLY A 7 -11.40 -46.24 -52.17
N ALA A 8 -12.01 -45.27 -52.60
CA ALA A 8 -12.96 -44.95 -53.65
C ALA A 8 -14.26 -44.27 -53.20
N ARG A 9 -14.50 -43.25 -53.92
CA ARG A 9 -15.66 -42.37 -54.11
C ARG A 9 -16.99 -43.08 -54.29
N SER A 10 -18.07 -42.47 -53.81
CA SER A 10 -19.30 -42.43 -54.61
C SER A 10 -20.14 -41.18 -54.27
N ARG A 11 -20.50 -40.46 -55.33
CA ARG A 11 -21.50 -39.38 -55.41
C ARG A 11 -22.86 -40.01 -55.65
N VAL A 12 -23.95 -39.45 -55.12
CA VAL A 12 -25.25 -39.35 -55.79
C VAL A 12 -26.10 -38.23 -55.20
N THR A 13 -26.70 -37.52 -55.97
CA THR A 13 -27.38 -36.35 -56.35
C THR A 13 -28.86 -36.31 -55.87
N VAL A 14 -29.30 -35.10 -55.44
CA VAL A 14 -30.54 -34.34 -55.70
C VAL A 14 -31.90 -35.01 -55.52
N LEU A 15 -32.77 -34.38 -54.74
CA LEU A 15 -34.07 -33.90 -55.23
C LEU A 15 -34.70 -32.86 -54.30
N ALA A 16 -35.30 -31.87 -54.96
CA ALA A 16 -35.90 -30.68 -54.36
C ALA A 16 -37.32 -30.93 -53.83
N GLY A 17 -37.74 -30.21 -52.82
CA GLY A 17 -39.13 -30.08 -52.40
C GLY A 17 -39.37 -28.67 -51.82
N ILE A 18 -40.20 -27.92 -52.57
CA ILE A 18 -40.66 -26.57 -52.27
C ILE A 18 -41.79 -26.63 -51.23
N GLY A 19 -41.72 -25.78 -50.24
CA GLY A 19 -42.85 -25.53 -49.33
C GLY A 19 -42.64 -24.20 -48.57
N ALA A 20 -43.55 -23.28 -48.84
CA ALA A 20 -43.50 -21.87 -48.55
C ALA A 20 -43.96 -21.46 -47.13
N ILE A 21 -43.43 -20.30 -46.73
CA ILE A 21 -44.02 -19.21 -45.88
C ILE A 21 -44.11 -19.41 -44.38
N SER A 22 -43.32 -18.66 -43.61
CA SER A 22 -43.81 -17.59 -42.71
C SER A 22 -42.62 -16.77 -42.17
N ILE A 23 -42.70 -15.51 -42.43
CA ILE A 23 -41.81 -14.44 -41.97
C ILE A 23 -42.07 -14.17 -40.48
N LEU A 24 -41.06 -14.32 -39.64
CA LEU A 24 -41.03 -13.58 -38.39
C LEU A 24 -39.57 -13.08 -38.17
N GLY A 25 -39.41 -11.76 -38.30
CA GLY A 25 -38.13 -11.09 -38.13
C GLY A 25 -37.68 -11.12 -36.65
N THR A 26 -36.47 -11.60 -36.44
CA THR A 26 -35.72 -11.35 -35.22
C THR A 26 -34.46 -10.58 -35.58
N LEU A 27 -34.41 -9.37 -35.09
CA LEU A 27 -33.24 -8.49 -35.09
C LEU A 27 -32.11 -9.17 -34.30
N LEU A 28 -31.06 -9.59 -34.97
CA LEU A 28 -29.79 -9.95 -34.36
C LEU A 28 -29.01 -8.66 -34.13
N THR A 29 -29.11 -8.11 -32.93
CA THR A 29 -28.12 -7.19 -32.39
C THR A 29 -26.90 -8.01 -32.00
N GLY A 30 -25.80 -7.81 -32.70
CA GLY A 30 -24.50 -8.35 -32.32
C GLY A 30 -24.03 -7.69 -31.03
N CYS A 31 -23.94 -8.46 -29.96
CA CYS A 31 -23.18 -8.09 -28.78
C CYS A 31 -21.70 -8.38 -29.05
N SER A 32 -20.90 -7.33 -29.12
CA SER A 32 -19.47 -7.42 -28.90
C SER A 32 -19.23 -7.93 -27.47
N SER A 33 -18.64 -9.10 -27.35
CA SER A 33 -18.21 -9.64 -26.08
C SER A 33 -16.97 -8.90 -25.61
N ASP A 34 -17.16 -7.90 -24.77
CA ASP A 34 -16.13 -7.49 -23.82
C ASP A 34 -15.96 -8.64 -22.83
N SER A 35 -14.79 -9.27 -22.84
CA SER A 35 -14.39 -10.30 -21.90
C SER A 35 -14.05 -9.68 -20.54
N ASN A 36 -15.06 -9.25 -19.80
CA ASN A 36 -14.97 -9.12 -18.36
C ASN A 36 -15.31 -10.49 -17.78
N SER A 37 -14.34 -11.17 -17.20
CA SER A 37 -14.52 -12.38 -16.41
C SER A 37 -15.25 -12.05 -15.11
N SER A 38 -16.56 -11.82 -15.17
CA SER A 38 -17.41 -11.83 -13.99
C SER A 38 -17.49 -13.27 -13.48
N SER A 39 -16.99 -13.51 -12.28
CA SER A 39 -17.20 -14.73 -11.52
C SER A 39 -18.71 -15.05 -11.47
N ASN A 40 -19.08 -16.28 -11.81
CA ASN A 40 -20.46 -16.80 -11.75
C ASN A 40 -20.94 -17.06 -10.30
N ALA A 41 -20.54 -16.22 -9.35
CA ALA A 41 -21.07 -16.20 -8.01
C ALA A 41 -22.43 -15.49 -8.06
N GLY A 42 -23.50 -16.17 -7.69
CA GLY A 42 -24.84 -15.56 -7.61
C GLY A 42 -24.87 -14.24 -6.81
N PRO A 43 -26.04 -13.69 -6.49
CA PRO A 43 -26.15 -12.46 -5.71
C PRO A 43 -25.47 -12.63 -4.34
N ALA A 44 -24.93 -11.52 -3.79
CA ALA A 44 -24.26 -11.51 -2.50
C ALA A 44 -25.17 -12.11 -1.39
N GLN A 45 -24.57 -12.89 -0.51
CA GLN A 45 -25.25 -13.61 0.57
C GLN A 45 -24.81 -13.06 1.91
N SER A 46 -25.76 -12.82 2.80
CA SER A 46 -25.47 -12.45 4.19
C SER A 46 -25.25 -13.69 5.03
N GLY A 47 -24.32 -13.60 5.98
CA GLY A 47 -24.00 -14.66 6.95
C GLY A 47 -22.59 -15.18 6.85
N GLY A 48 -22.23 -16.01 7.82
CA GLY A 48 -20.95 -16.68 7.90
C GLY A 48 -19.82 -15.84 8.49
N ILE A 49 -18.82 -16.54 8.99
CA ILE A 49 -17.60 -15.97 9.58
C ILE A 49 -16.42 -16.27 8.65
N LEU A 50 -15.73 -15.23 8.20
CA LEU A 50 -14.50 -15.36 7.42
C LEU A 50 -13.33 -15.72 8.35
N ARG A 51 -12.66 -16.84 8.12
CA ARG A 51 -11.45 -17.26 8.85
C ARG A 51 -10.22 -16.76 8.11
N TYR A 52 -9.56 -15.74 8.67
CA TYR A 52 -8.45 -15.04 8.04
C TYR A 52 -7.11 -15.31 8.73
N GLY A 53 -6.12 -15.79 7.99
CA GLY A 53 -4.77 -16.05 8.47
C GLY A 53 -3.86 -14.85 8.32
N LEU A 54 -3.37 -14.29 9.43
CA LEU A 54 -2.40 -13.20 9.47
C LEU A 54 -0.97 -13.75 9.52
N SER A 55 -0.04 -13.13 8.79
CA SER A 55 1.39 -13.46 8.84
C SER A 55 2.07 -13.00 10.13
N GLN A 56 1.55 -11.95 10.75
CA GLN A 56 2.04 -11.37 12.00
C GLN A 56 0.86 -10.95 12.89
N ALA A 57 1.11 -10.86 14.18
CA ALA A 57 0.12 -10.35 15.11
C ALA A 57 -0.15 -8.85 14.88
N PRO A 58 -1.43 -8.41 14.97
CA PRO A 58 -1.73 -7.01 15.10
C PRO A 58 -1.16 -6.48 16.42
N THR A 59 -0.52 -5.31 16.37
CA THR A 59 0.22 -4.76 17.51
C THR A 59 -0.67 -4.01 18.50
N CYS A 60 -1.82 -3.51 18.05
CA CYS A 60 -2.73 -2.67 18.82
C CYS A 60 -4.12 -2.67 18.20
N ALA A 61 -5.17 -2.60 19.02
CA ALA A 61 -6.55 -2.50 18.55
C ALA A 61 -6.90 -1.07 18.08
N ASP A 62 -6.25 -0.04 18.63
CA ASP A 62 -6.47 1.36 18.28
C ASP A 62 -5.96 1.67 16.87
N PRO A 63 -6.83 2.07 15.92
CA PRO A 63 -6.41 2.43 14.56
C PRO A 63 -5.40 3.58 14.54
N GLY A 64 -5.44 4.53 15.47
CA GLY A 64 -4.47 5.62 15.59
C GLY A 64 -3.03 5.13 15.85
N GLN A 65 -2.86 3.92 16.36
CA GLN A 65 -1.58 3.27 16.62
C GLN A 65 -1.26 2.15 15.61
N ALA A 66 -2.03 2.05 14.52
CA ALA A 66 -1.85 1.02 13.50
C ALA A 66 -0.68 1.37 12.56
N GLY A 67 0.47 0.73 12.79
CA GLY A 67 1.71 0.94 12.01
C GLY A 67 2.06 -0.19 11.04
N THR A 68 1.42 -1.37 11.14
CA THR A 68 1.66 -2.53 10.25
C THR A 68 0.42 -2.89 9.45
N ASN A 69 0.59 -3.55 8.31
CA ASN A 69 -0.54 -3.98 7.49
C ASN A 69 -1.53 -4.85 8.26
N GLN A 70 -1.02 -5.81 9.04
CA GLN A 70 -1.85 -6.75 9.81
C GLN A 70 -2.67 -6.03 10.89
N THR A 71 -2.12 -5.00 11.52
CA THR A 71 -2.87 -4.15 12.45
C THR A 71 -3.95 -3.36 11.71
N VAL A 72 -3.62 -2.80 10.53
CA VAL A 72 -4.59 -2.04 9.72
C VAL A 72 -5.73 -2.92 9.22
N TYR A 73 -5.46 -4.17 8.80
CA TYR A 73 -6.53 -5.09 8.35
C TYR A 73 -7.62 -5.29 9.41
N VAL A 74 -7.22 -5.42 10.67
CA VAL A 74 -8.16 -5.58 11.78
C VAL A 74 -8.78 -4.25 12.16
N ALA A 75 -7.98 -3.21 12.37
CA ALA A 75 -8.43 -1.91 12.87
C ALA A 75 -9.37 -1.20 11.89
N ARG A 76 -9.14 -1.32 10.56
CA ARG A 76 -10.01 -0.70 9.53
C ARG A 76 -11.44 -1.17 9.59
N THR A 77 -11.68 -2.41 9.99
CA THR A 77 -13.02 -2.99 10.03
C THR A 77 -13.94 -2.38 11.09
N VAL A 78 -13.36 -1.82 12.14
CA VAL A 78 -14.12 -1.29 13.29
C VAL A 78 -14.25 0.23 13.30
N VAL A 79 -13.55 0.94 12.39
CA VAL A 79 -13.52 2.41 12.37
C VAL A 79 -13.85 2.97 11.01
N ASP A 80 -14.62 4.05 10.96
CA ASP A 80 -14.82 4.86 9.76
C ASP A 80 -14.00 6.15 9.83
N SER A 81 -13.79 6.75 8.67
CA SER A 81 -12.98 7.95 8.47
C SER A 81 -13.85 9.12 8.00
N LEU A 82 -13.38 10.37 8.13
CA LEU A 82 -14.13 11.54 7.66
C LEU A 82 -14.41 11.47 6.16
N THR A 83 -13.44 10.99 5.40
CA THR A 83 -13.52 10.79 3.95
C THR A 83 -13.11 9.37 3.61
N ASP A 84 -13.31 8.97 2.36
CA ASP A 84 -12.74 7.76 1.77
C ASP A 84 -11.93 8.11 0.53
N GLN A 85 -11.16 7.17 0.00
CA GLN A 85 -10.35 7.37 -1.20
C GLN A 85 -10.59 6.22 -2.19
N SER A 86 -10.99 6.56 -3.41
CA SER A 86 -11.13 5.57 -4.48
C SER A 86 -9.79 4.88 -4.75
N PRO A 87 -9.73 3.55 -4.69
CA PRO A 87 -8.52 2.81 -4.98
C PRO A 87 -8.12 2.89 -6.46
N GLU A 88 -9.07 3.13 -7.38
CA GLU A 88 -8.83 3.20 -8.82
C GLU A 88 -8.33 4.56 -9.27
N THR A 89 -8.91 5.65 -8.72
CA THR A 89 -8.65 7.02 -9.20
C THR A 89 -7.84 7.86 -8.23
N GLY A 90 -7.75 7.45 -6.95
CA GLY A 90 -7.17 8.26 -5.87
C GLY A 90 -8.04 9.44 -5.43
N GLU A 91 -9.25 9.60 -5.99
CA GLU A 91 -10.17 10.69 -5.67
C GLU A 91 -10.71 10.52 -4.25
N ILE A 92 -10.78 11.63 -3.50
CA ILE A 92 -11.36 11.65 -2.16
C ILE A 92 -12.88 11.76 -2.26
N LYS A 93 -13.58 10.88 -1.54
CA LYS A 93 -15.03 10.74 -1.51
C LYS A 93 -15.60 11.03 -0.12
N PRO A 94 -16.86 11.51 -0.03
CA PRO A 94 -17.56 11.63 1.25
C PRO A 94 -17.68 10.27 1.98
N TRP A 95 -17.63 10.34 3.34
CA TRP A 95 -17.99 9.22 4.20
C TRP A 95 -18.68 9.72 5.47
N LEU A 96 -17.96 9.84 6.63
CA LEU A 96 -18.55 10.46 7.84
C LEU A 96 -18.79 11.96 7.63
N ALA A 97 -18.02 12.62 6.79
CA ALA A 97 -18.30 13.96 6.30
C ALA A 97 -19.05 13.89 4.96
N LYS A 98 -20.20 14.57 4.89
CA LYS A 98 -21.00 14.74 3.66
C LYS A 98 -20.31 15.65 2.64
N SER A 99 -19.54 16.62 3.13
CA SER A 99 -18.80 17.61 2.33
C SER A 99 -17.74 18.28 3.19
N TRP A 100 -16.84 19.00 2.51
CA TRP A 100 -15.80 19.80 3.17
C TRP A 100 -15.44 21.05 2.36
N GLU A 101 -14.83 21.99 3.05
CA GLU A 101 -14.27 23.21 2.48
C GLU A 101 -12.81 23.33 2.89
N ILE A 102 -11.97 23.80 1.98
CA ILE A 102 -10.55 24.04 2.22
C ILE A 102 -10.31 25.56 2.14
N SER A 103 -9.62 26.13 3.14
CA SER A 103 -9.25 27.55 3.08
C SER A 103 -8.33 27.83 1.89
N PRO A 104 -8.35 29.05 1.32
CA PRO A 104 -7.54 29.39 0.14
C PRO A 104 -6.03 29.15 0.32
N ASP A 105 -5.52 29.24 1.55
CA ASP A 105 -4.13 28.95 1.92
C ASP A 105 -3.90 27.51 2.37
N ALA A 106 -4.93 26.65 2.30
CA ALA A 106 -4.93 25.25 2.74
C ALA A 106 -4.45 25.05 4.21
N SER A 107 -4.61 26.06 5.07
CA SER A 107 -4.28 25.98 6.50
C SER A 107 -5.46 25.53 7.38
N SER A 108 -6.68 25.45 6.83
CA SER A 108 -7.82 24.91 7.55
C SER A 108 -8.79 24.15 6.64
N PHE A 109 -9.45 23.16 7.25
CA PHE A 109 -10.42 22.27 6.60
C PHE A 109 -11.70 22.23 7.43
N THR A 110 -12.82 22.59 6.84
CA THR A 110 -14.13 22.54 7.49
C THR A 110 -14.91 21.34 6.97
N PHE A 111 -15.24 20.38 7.83
CA PHE A 111 -16.01 19.19 7.50
C PHE A 111 -17.43 19.30 8.00
N HIS A 112 -18.40 19.01 7.14
CA HIS A 112 -19.82 18.92 7.46
C HIS A 112 -20.20 17.45 7.63
N LEU A 113 -20.42 17.04 8.88
CA LEU A 113 -20.63 15.65 9.26
C LEU A 113 -22.05 15.16 8.95
N ARG A 114 -22.21 13.86 8.82
CA ARG A 114 -23.51 13.17 8.87
C ARG A 114 -24.12 13.34 10.27
N ASP A 115 -25.45 13.24 10.35
CA ASP A 115 -26.24 13.38 11.58
C ASP A 115 -26.93 12.07 12.01
N ASP A 116 -26.68 10.98 11.23
CA ASP A 116 -27.27 9.66 11.43
C ASP A 116 -26.26 8.62 11.94
N VAL A 117 -25.03 9.01 12.27
CA VAL A 117 -23.96 8.11 12.70
C VAL A 117 -23.92 7.98 14.22
N THR A 118 -23.78 6.72 14.68
CA THR A 118 -23.52 6.43 16.09
C THR A 118 -22.25 5.59 16.26
N PHE A 119 -21.65 5.61 17.42
CA PHE A 119 -20.61 4.67 17.81
C PHE A 119 -21.21 3.33 18.25
N SER A 120 -20.38 2.31 18.44
CA SER A 120 -20.83 0.97 18.81
C SER A 120 -21.47 0.86 20.20
N ASP A 121 -21.27 1.87 21.07
CA ASP A 121 -21.95 2.03 22.34
C ASP A 121 -23.29 2.78 22.26
N GLY A 122 -23.70 3.21 21.04
CA GLY A 122 -24.92 3.95 20.78
C GLY A 122 -24.80 5.46 20.95
N THR A 123 -23.67 6.00 21.37
CA THR A 123 -23.45 7.45 21.46
C THR A 123 -23.35 8.08 20.07
N PRO A 124 -23.83 9.31 19.83
CA PRO A 124 -23.79 9.96 18.53
C PRO A 124 -22.37 10.43 18.18
N LEU A 125 -22.01 10.33 16.91
CA LEU A 125 -20.80 10.95 16.36
C LEU A 125 -21.06 12.44 16.14
N THR A 126 -20.18 13.30 16.68
CA THR A 126 -20.29 14.75 16.59
C THR A 126 -18.95 15.40 16.23
N ALA A 127 -18.98 16.71 15.95
CA ALA A 127 -17.77 17.51 15.76
C ALA A 127 -16.85 17.51 16.99
N ASP A 128 -17.40 17.34 18.19
CA ASP A 128 -16.61 17.19 19.42
C ASP A 128 -15.85 15.86 19.45
N SER A 129 -16.44 14.77 18.92
CA SER A 129 -15.75 13.49 18.76
C SER A 129 -14.56 13.59 17.80
N VAL A 130 -14.70 14.34 16.70
CA VAL A 130 -13.59 14.63 15.76
C VAL A 130 -12.47 15.38 16.49
N LYS A 131 -12.83 16.44 17.22
CA LYS A 131 -11.86 17.21 18.01
C LYS A 131 -11.12 16.32 19.00
N LYS A 132 -11.83 15.55 19.81
CA LYS A 132 -11.23 14.69 20.83
C LYS A 132 -10.35 13.60 20.22
N THR A 133 -10.76 13.03 19.09
CA THR A 133 -9.93 12.06 18.38
C THR A 133 -8.62 12.67 17.96
N PHE A 134 -8.61 13.80 17.24
CA PHE A 134 -7.38 14.42 16.73
C PHE A 134 -6.51 14.99 17.85
N ASP A 135 -7.11 15.64 18.85
CA ASP A 135 -6.36 16.13 20.02
C ASP A 135 -5.67 14.98 20.76
N SER A 136 -6.33 13.82 20.90
CA SER A 136 -5.78 12.65 21.58
C SER A 136 -4.57 12.01 20.87
N VAL A 137 -4.43 12.20 19.55
CA VAL A 137 -3.29 11.66 18.79
C VAL A 137 -1.95 12.21 19.31
N LYS A 138 -1.93 13.45 19.84
CA LYS A 138 -0.72 14.06 20.42
C LYS A 138 -0.18 13.25 21.61
N ASP A 139 -1.07 12.64 22.39
CA ASP A 139 -0.76 11.92 23.62
C ASP A 139 -0.44 10.45 23.36
N LEU A 140 -0.67 9.95 22.14
CA LEU A 140 -0.30 8.59 21.74
C LEU A 140 1.22 8.44 21.68
N GLY A 141 1.72 7.26 22.08
CA GLY A 141 3.13 6.93 22.11
C GLY A 141 3.80 6.86 20.72
N PRO A 142 5.02 6.30 20.65
CA PRO A 142 5.78 6.21 19.39
C PRO A 142 5.12 5.32 18.34
N ASN A 143 4.22 4.41 18.74
CA ASN A 143 3.46 3.54 17.82
C ASN A 143 2.49 4.32 16.92
N ALA A 144 2.09 5.54 17.30
CA ALA A 144 1.22 6.42 16.52
C ALA A 144 1.98 7.34 15.54
N SER A 145 3.19 6.98 15.14
CA SER A 145 4.06 7.82 14.31
C SER A 145 3.39 8.25 13.01
N LEU A 146 2.59 7.40 12.39
CA LEU A 146 1.89 7.70 11.15
C LEU A 146 0.73 8.70 11.39
N ALA A 147 -0.14 8.45 12.37
CA ALA A 147 -1.22 9.39 12.73
C ALA A 147 -0.65 10.77 13.12
N LYS A 148 0.43 10.79 13.90
CA LYS A 148 1.14 12.03 14.26
C LYS A 148 1.70 12.77 13.05
N SER A 149 2.23 12.04 12.05
CA SER A 149 2.76 12.65 10.84
C SER A 149 1.66 13.31 9.99
N TYR A 150 0.45 12.77 10.01
CA TYR A 150 -0.72 13.36 9.33
C TYR A 150 -1.22 14.64 10.00
N LEU A 151 -1.02 14.74 11.31
CA LEU A 151 -1.37 15.89 12.14
C LEU A 151 -0.15 16.75 12.50
N SER A 152 0.95 16.67 11.73
CA SER A 152 2.05 17.63 11.88
C SER A 152 1.52 19.05 11.68
N ASP A 153 1.96 19.98 12.51
CA ASP A 153 1.51 21.38 12.49
C ASP A 153 0.01 21.61 12.81
N TYR A 154 -0.70 20.58 13.25
CA TYR A 154 -2.09 20.70 13.74
C TYR A 154 -2.14 21.59 15.00
N THR A 155 -2.94 22.65 14.94
CA THR A 155 -3.08 23.61 16.03
C THR A 155 -4.34 23.38 16.87
N GLY A 156 -5.36 22.72 16.32
CA GLY A 156 -6.59 22.40 17.03
C GLY A 156 -7.77 22.25 16.08
N THR A 157 -8.89 21.77 16.64
CA THR A 157 -10.18 21.67 15.96
C THR A 157 -11.19 22.60 16.65
N ASP A 158 -11.82 23.50 15.89
CA ASP A 158 -12.96 24.29 16.33
C ASP A 158 -14.26 23.50 16.11
N VAL A 159 -15.05 23.34 17.15
CA VAL A 159 -16.42 22.81 17.07
C VAL A 159 -17.33 23.99 16.74
N VAL A 160 -17.68 24.15 15.45
CA VAL A 160 -18.54 25.25 14.99
C VAL A 160 -19.97 25.01 15.42
N ASP A 161 -20.43 23.79 15.25
CA ASP A 161 -21.70 23.25 15.77
C ASP A 161 -21.58 21.73 15.94
N SER A 162 -22.63 21.01 16.31
CA SER A 162 -22.62 19.57 16.56
C SER A 162 -22.17 18.74 15.35
N HIS A 163 -22.31 19.26 14.13
CA HIS A 163 -22.00 18.53 12.89
C HIS A 163 -21.02 19.29 11.97
N THR A 164 -20.38 20.35 12.48
CA THR A 164 -19.39 21.12 11.71
C THR A 164 -18.10 21.24 12.51
N ALA A 165 -17.05 20.57 12.04
CA ALA A 165 -15.72 20.59 12.62
C ALA A 165 -14.73 21.34 11.69
N LYS A 166 -14.05 22.36 12.22
CA LYS A 166 -12.98 23.06 11.48
C LYS A 166 -11.61 22.69 12.06
N ILE A 167 -10.83 22.02 11.27
CA ILE A 167 -9.47 21.54 11.62
C ILE A 167 -8.46 22.58 11.15
N ASN A 168 -7.58 23.03 12.06
CA ASN A 168 -6.65 24.13 11.83
C ASN A 168 -5.19 23.65 11.92
N PHE A 169 -4.34 24.19 11.04
CA PHE A 169 -2.90 23.98 10.97
C PHE A 169 -2.15 25.32 11.05
N SER A 170 -0.88 25.30 11.45
CA SER A 170 -0.03 26.49 11.47
C SER A 170 0.47 26.92 10.08
N GLY A 171 0.25 26.08 9.05
CA GLY A 171 0.62 26.34 7.67
C GLY A 171 -0.21 25.48 6.70
N PRO A 172 0.03 25.58 5.40
CA PRO A 172 -0.72 24.83 4.38
C PRO A 172 -0.48 23.32 4.51
N ASN A 173 -1.53 22.51 4.34
CA ASN A 173 -1.48 21.05 4.43
C ASN A 173 -2.48 20.37 3.48
N VAL A 174 -2.39 20.60 2.17
CA VAL A 174 -3.26 19.93 1.17
C VAL A 174 -3.31 18.40 1.35
N PRO A 175 -2.20 17.69 1.67
CA PRO A 175 -2.20 16.25 1.89
C PRO A 175 -3.07 15.77 3.06
N PHE A 176 -3.49 16.67 3.96
CA PHE A 176 -4.36 16.31 5.08
C PHE A 176 -5.70 15.75 4.61
N LEU A 177 -6.25 16.23 3.49
CA LEU A 177 -7.51 15.71 2.97
C LEU A 177 -7.42 14.20 2.66
N GLN A 178 -6.30 13.73 2.09
CA GLN A 178 -6.06 12.29 1.91
C GLN A 178 -5.90 11.58 3.27
N ALA A 179 -5.20 12.18 4.22
CA ALA A 179 -5.01 11.57 5.54
C ALA A 179 -6.34 11.30 6.25
N THR A 180 -7.37 12.12 6.04
CA THR A 180 -8.71 11.92 6.61
C THR A 180 -9.47 10.71 6.06
N SER A 181 -8.97 10.03 5.02
CA SER A 181 -9.50 8.76 4.53
C SER A 181 -8.87 7.53 5.21
N THR A 182 -7.80 7.73 5.98
CA THR A 182 -7.04 6.62 6.58
C THR A 182 -7.64 6.15 7.91
N PRO A 183 -7.52 4.87 8.25
CA PRO A 183 -7.97 4.39 9.56
C PRO A 183 -7.20 5.01 10.72
N GLN A 184 -5.97 5.48 10.52
CA GLN A 184 -5.17 6.13 11.54
C GLN A 184 -5.76 7.44 12.05
N LEU A 185 -6.60 8.10 11.24
CA LEU A 185 -7.41 9.27 11.62
C LEU A 185 -8.90 8.94 11.70
N GLY A 186 -9.27 7.67 11.82
CA GLY A 186 -10.63 7.22 12.04
C GLY A 186 -11.20 7.74 13.36
N ILE A 187 -12.50 8.05 13.36
CA ILE A 187 -13.13 8.77 14.49
C ILE A 187 -13.55 7.79 15.57
N LEU A 188 -13.13 8.08 16.80
CA LEU A 188 -13.35 7.27 17.99
C LEU A 188 -14.32 7.94 18.97
N ALA A 189 -15.02 7.13 19.76
CA ALA A 189 -15.87 7.63 20.84
C ALA A 189 -15.03 8.27 21.96
N ASP A 190 -15.66 9.15 22.71
CA ASP A 190 -15.06 9.85 23.84
C ASP A 190 -14.53 8.89 24.91
N SER A 191 -15.24 7.78 25.13
CA SER A 191 -14.85 6.72 26.05
C SER A 191 -13.50 6.09 25.68
N THR A 192 -13.22 5.93 24.37
CA THR A 192 -11.91 5.43 23.89
C THR A 192 -10.85 6.52 23.96
N THR A 193 -11.14 7.75 23.50
CA THR A 193 -10.13 8.83 23.45
C THR A 193 -9.67 9.27 24.84
N ALA A 194 -10.46 9.03 25.89
CA ALA A 194 -10.09 9.28 27.29
C ALA A 194 -9.10 8.26 27.88
N LEU A 195 -8.87 7.12 27.21
CA LEU A 195 -7.96 6.07 27.68
C LEU A 195 -6.51 6.41 27.33
N THR A 196 -5.60 5.80 28.08
CA THR A 196 -4.16 5.86 27.76
C THR A 196 -3.84 5.09 26.47
N SER A 197 -2.70 5.38 25.86
CA SER A 197 -2.18 4.68 24.67
C SER A 197 -2.23 3.16 24.82
N ASP A 198 -1.75 2.62 25.95
CA ASP A 198 -1.72 1.18 26.19
C ASP A 198 -3.11 0.57 26.40
N GLN A 199 -4.00 1.29 27.10
CA GLN A 199 -5.38 0.83 27.31
C GLN A 199 -6.17 0.72 26.00
N ARG A 200 -5.92 1.59 25.02
CA ARG A 200 -6.55 1.54 23.70
C ARG A 200 -6.09 0.35 22.86
N CYS A 201 -5.00 -0.33 23.21
CA CYS A 201 -4.51 -1.49 22.44
C CYS A 201 -5.28 -2.79 22.72
N ILE A 202 -6.32 -2.75 23.55
CA ILE A 202 -7.21 -3.87 23.83
C ILE A 202 -8.50 -3.71 23.03
N GLY A 203 -8.96 -4.77 22.34
CA GLY A 203 -10.05 -4.70 21.37
C GLY A 203 -11.36 -4.13 21.90
N ASP A 204 -11.81 -4.56 23.09
CA ASP A 204 -13.07 -4.09 23.69
C ASP A 204 -13.02 -2.65 24.22
N ALA A 205 -11.84 -2.05 24.33
CA ALA A 205 -11.65 -0.66 24.67
C ALA A 205 -11.87 0.30 23.47
N VAL A 206 -11.88 -0.22 22.24
CA VAL A 206 -12.05 0.57 21.02
C VAL A 206 -13.53 0.66 20.65
N ILE A 207 -14.14 1.79 20.95
CA ILE A 207 -15.51 2.14 20.59
C ILE A 207 -15.45 3.09 19.39
N ALA A 208 -15.97 2.64 18.25
CA ALA A 208 -15.89 3.37 16.99
C ALA A 208 -17.16 3.19 16.14
N SER A 209 -17.20 3.77 14.95
CA SER A 209 -18.40 3.83 14.11
C SER A 209 -18.49 2.75 13.02
N GLY A 210 -17.48 1.91 12.85
CA GLY A 210 -17.36 0.97 11.73
C GLY A 210 -18.42 -0.13 11.65
N PRO A 211 -18.43 -0.89 10.53
CA PRO A 211 -19.41 -1.95 10.25
C PRO A 211 -19.23 -3.21 11.11
N PHE A 212 -18.12 -3.33 11.82
CA PHE A 212 -17.85 -4.41 12.77
C PHE A 212 -17.45 -3.86 14.13
N VAL A 213 -17.51 -4.71 15.16
CA VAL A 213 -17.04 -4.44 16.51
C VAL A 213 -16.14 -5.57 16.98
N TYR A 214 -15.16 -5.26 17.82
CA TYR A 214 -14.35 -6.32 18.44
C TYR A 214 -15.23 -7.21 19.32
N SER A 215 -15.10 -8.52 19.14
CA SER A 215 -15.74 -9.53 19.99
C SER A 215 -14.72 -10.31 20.84
N SER A 216 -13.47 -10.40 20.39
CA SER A 216 -12.36 -10.89 21.19
C SER A 216 -11.01 -10.32 20.74
N TRP A 217 -10.07 -10.24 21.67
CA TRP A 217 -8.68 -9.85 21.41
C TRP A 217 -7.74 -10.67 22.28
N GLN A 218 -6.87 -11.43 21.66
CA GLN A 218 -5.82 -12.19 22.33
C GLN A 218 -4.47 -11.75 21.78
N GLN A 219 -3.74 -11.01 22.60
CA GLN A 219 -2.44 -10.46 22.22
C GLN A 219 -1.53 -11.53 21.60
N ASP A 220 -0.90 -11.21 20.47
CA ASP A 220 0.01 -12.06 19.69
C ASP A 220 -0.58 -13.36 19.12
N LYS A 221 -1.90 -13.58 19.20
CA LYS A 221 -2.55 -14.80 18.75
C LYS A 221 -3.70 -14.60 17.79
N SER A 222 -4.70 -13.82 18.18
CA SER A 222 -5.93 -13.70 17.42
C SER A 222 -6.72 -12.44 17.76
N ALA A 223 -7.56 -12.03 16.82
CA ALA A 223 -8.63 -11.07 17.05
C ALA A 223 -9.89 -11.57 16.36
N SER A 224 -11.06 -11.33 16.96
CA SER A 224 -12.34 -11.59 16.30
C SER A 224 -13.18 -10.33 16.31
N ILE A 225 -13.90 -10.13 15.21
CA ILE A 225 -14.86 -9.05 15.05
C ILE A 225 -16.21 -9.63 14.66
N THR A 226 -17.29 -8.98 15.10
CA THR A 226 -18.67 -9.34 14.73
C THR A 226 -19.36 -8.16 14.05
N LYS A 227 -20.28 -8.48 13.15
CA LYS A 227 -21.10 -7.50 12.45
C LYS A 227 -21.82 -6.57 13.42
N ARG A 228 -21.80 -5.29 13.11
CA ARG A 228 -22.56 -4.28 13.84
C ARG A 228 -23.96 -4.16 13.26
N SER A 229 -24.98 -4.44 14.09
CA SER A 229 -26.37 -4.23 13.72
C SER A 229 -26.71 -2.75 13.58
N GLY A 230 -27.49 -2.43 12.55
CA GLY A 230 -27.97 -1.06 12.29
C GLY A 230 -26.95 -0.14 11.61
N TYR A 231 -25.78 -0.65 11.18
CA TYR A 231 -24.85 0.12 10.36
C TYR A 231 -25.48 0.50 9.01
N ASN A 232 -25.49 1.80 8.66
CA ASN A 232 -26.18 2.31 7.47
C ASN A 232 -25.53 3.58 6.88
N TRP A 233 -24.23 3.78 7.07
CA TRP A 233 -23.49 4.95 6.59
C TRP A 233 -22.18 4.60 5.90
N GLY A 234 -22.19 3.50 5.14
CA GLY A 234 -21.03 3.08 4.32
C GLY A 234 -20.59 4.19 3.37
N SER A 235 -19.31 4.19 3.03
CA SER A 235 -18.74 5.07 2.02
C SER A 235 -19.35 4.83 0.64
N ASP A 236 -19.40 5.87 -0.21
CA ASP A 236 -19.80 5.76 -1.61
C ASP A 236 -18.78 4.97 -2.48
N VAL A 237 -17.61 4.61 -1.92
CA VAL A 237 -16.62 3.73 -2.55
C VAL A 237 -17.02 2.25 -2.43
N PHE A 238 -17.89 1.89 -1.48
CA PHE A 238 -18.36 0.53 -1.28
C PHE A 238 -19.46 0.16 -2.27
N ASP A 239 -19.59 -1.15 -2.55
CA ASP A 239 -20.55 -1.65 -3.53
C ASP A 239 -21.99 -1.72 -3.00
N HIS A 240 -22.17 -1.69 -1.69
CA HIS A 240 -23.51 -1.71 -1.08
C HIS A 240 -23.61 -0.74 0.09
N GLN A 241 -24.85 -0.55 0.58
CA GLN A 241 -25.15 0.21 1.78
C GLN A 241 -25.85 -0.70 2.79
N GLY A 242 -25.79 -0.37 4.07
CA GLY A 242 -26.39 -1.14 5.15
C GLY A 242 -25.39 -1.98 5.94
N GLU A 243 -25.82 -3.08 6.52
CA GLU A 243 -24.96 -3.96 7.31
C GLU A 243 -23.99 -4.74 6.41
N ALA A 244 -22.79 -5.06 6.92
CA ALA A 244 -21.86 -5.95 6.24
C ALA A 244 -22.50 -7.31 5.95
N TYR A 245 -22.08 -7.97 4.87
CA TYR A 245 -22.61 -9.30 4.54
C TYR A 245 -22.15 -10.36 5.54
N LEU A 246 -20.86 -10.38 5.90
CA LEU A 246 -20.31 -11.33 6.88
C LEU A 246 -20.90 -11.10 8.27
N ASP A 247 -21.15 -12.17 9.04
CA ASP A 247 -21.46 -12.08 10.45
C ASP A 247 -20.24 -11.70 11.30
N GLY A 248 -19.03 -11.93 10.78
CA GLY A 248 -17.79 -11.56 11.43
C GLY A 248 -16.55 -12.04 10.69
N VAL A 249 -15.39 -11.71 11.25
CA VAL A 249 -14.08 -12.20 10.79
C VAL A 249 -13.27 -12.70 11.99
N ASP A 250 -12.73 -13.90 11.87
CA ASP A 250 -11.78 -14.48 12.82
C ASP A 250 -10.36 -14.38 12.28
N PHE A 251 -9.56 -13.53 12.86
CA PHE A 251 -8.14 -13.36 12.52
C PHE A 251 -7.28 -14.26 13.40
N THR A 252 -6.51 -15.15 12.77
CA THR A 252 -5.58 -16.05 13.48
C THR A 252 -4.16 -15.81 12.99
N VAL A 253 -3.20 -15.69 13.91
CA VAL A 253 -1.79 -15.50 13.55
C VAL A 253 -1.16 -16.83 13.18
N VAL A 254 -0.67 -16.93 11.94
CA VAL A 254 0.02 -18.08 11.36
C VAL A 254 1.27 -17.58 10.65
N PRO A 255 2.43 -17.50 11.31
CA PRO A 255 3.62 -16.82 10.77
C PRO A 255 4.19 -17.46 9.50
N GLU A 256 4.22 -18.79 9.42
CA GLU A 256 4.84 -19.52 8.32
C GLU A 256 3.94 -19.51 7.07
N SER A 257 4.44 -19.02 5.93
CA SER A 257 3.65 -18.87 4.70
C SER A 257 3.11 -20.20 4.16
N GLY A 258 3.93 -21.25 4.14
CA GLY A 258 3.50 -22.57 3.71
C GLY A 258 2.42 -23.19 4.61
N VAL A 259 2.42 -22.87 5.91
CA VAL A 259 1.35 -23.30 6.83
C VAL A 259 0.06 -22.52 6.54
N ARG A 260 0.15 -21.20 6.26
CA ARG A 260 -1.00 -20.40 5.84
C ARG A 260 -1.62 -20.95 4.55
N ALA A 261 -0.80 -21.17 3.51
CA ALA A 261 -1.25 -21.74 2.23
C ALA A 261 -1.86 -23.13 2.40
N GLY A 262 -1.24 -24.00 3.20
CA GLY A 262 -1.77 -25.33 3.53
C GLY A 262 -3.10 -25.28 4.28
N SER A 263 -3.25 -24.35 5.21
CA SER A 263 -4.51 -24.17 5.97
C SER A 263 -5.63 -23.63 5.08
N LEU A 264 -5.31 -22.78 4.10
CA LEU A 264 -6.27 -22.32 3.09
C LEU A 264 -6.65 -23.49 2.15
N ALA A 265 -5.68 -24.22 1.62
CA ALA A 265 -5.92 -25.34 0.73
C ALA A 265 -6.75 -26.48 1.38
N SER A 266 -6.59 -26.72 2.69
CA SER A 266 -7.37 -27.69 3.45
C SER A 266 -8.73 -27.18 3.94
N GLY A 267 -9.06 -25.90 3.71
CA GLY A 267 -10.30 -25.27 4.15
C GLY A 267 -10.34 -24.95 5.65
N GLN A 268 -9.21 -24.94 6.36
CA GLN A 268 -9.13 -24.46 7.74
C GLN A 268 -9.18 -22.94 7.82
N LEU A 269 -8.60 -22.25 6.82
CA LEU A 269 -8.71 -20.81 6.60
C LEU A 269 -9.44 -20.53 5.30
N ASP A 270 -10.04 -19.37 5.18
CA ASP A 270 -10.79 -18.91 4.01
C ASP A 270 -10.00 -17.89 3.19
N ALA A 271 -9.17 -17.10 3.87
CA ALA A 271 -8.21 -16.20 3.23
C ALA A 271 -6.95 -16.03 4.09
N VAL A 272 -5.84 -15.62 3.48
CA VAL A 272 -4.54 -15.47 4.13
C VAL A 272 -3.79 -14.25 3.61
N SER A 273 -3.13 -13.51 4.50
CA SER A 273 -2.24 -12.42 4.12
C SER A 273 -0.88 -12.92 3.63
N ASP A 274 -0.17 -12.06 2.90
CA ASP A 274 1.22 -12.24 2.50
C ASP A 274 1.49 -13.63 1.91
N ALA A 275 0.68 -14.01 0.91
CA ALA A 275 0.92 -15.20 0.10
C ALA A 275 2.20 -14.97 -0.73
N LEU A 276 3.17 -15.87 -0.61
CA LEU A 276 4.41 -15.78 -1.34
C LEU A 276 4.29 -16.45 -2.72
N PRO A 277 5.15 -16.11 -3.70
CA PRO A 277 5.12 -16.70 -5.03
C PRO A 277 5.13 -18.24 -5.03
N GLN A 278 5.91 -18.86 -4.15
CA GLN A 278 5.98 -20.32 -4.02
C GLN A 278 4.70 -20.95 -3.48
N ASP A 279 3.82 -20.19 -2.83
CA ASP A 279 2.56 -20.68 -2.25
C ASP A 279 1.41 -20.65 -3.27
N ALA A 280 1.54 -19.87 -4.35
CA ALA A 280 0.49 -19.62 -5.33
C ALA A 280 -0.06 -20.93 -5.94
N ALA A 281 0.83 -21.83 -6.38
CA ALA A 281 0.45 -23.11 -6.97
C ALA A 281 -0.38 -24.00 -6.01
N GLN A 282 -0.12 -23.94 -4.71
CA GLN A 282 -0.87 -24.69 -3.70
C GLN A 282 -2.27 -24.10 -3.49
N VAL A 283 -2.38 -22.76 -3.44
CA VAL A 283 -3.65 -22.05 -3.29
C VAL A 283 -4.53 -22.29 -4.53
N GLU A 284 -3.99 -22.09 -5.73
CA GLU A 284 -4.70 -22.24 -7.00
C GLU A 284 -5.08 -23.71 -7.26
N GLY A 285 -4.19 -24.66 -6.94
CA GLY A 285 -4.45 -26.10 -7.04
C GLY A 285 -5.58 -26.57 -6.13
N ALA A 286 -5.90 -25.87 -5.07
CA ALA A 286 -7.06 -26.10 -4.22
C ALA A 286 -8.33 -25.33 -4.67
N GLY A 287 -8.28 -24.67 -5.84
CA GLY A 287 -9.39 -23.88 -6.39
C GLY A 287 -9.49 -22.47 -5.81
N GLY A 288 -8.49 -22.03 -5.05
CA GLY A 288 -8.38 -20.65 -4.58
C GLY A 288 -7.78 -19.72 -5.63
N ARG A 289 -7.56 -18.47 -5.25
CA ARG A 289 -6.90 -17.45 -6.09
C ARG A 289 -5.98 -16.57 -5.27
N ILE A 290 -5.02 -15.96 -5.93
CA ILE A 290 -4.20 -14.89 -5.36
C ILE A 290 -4.74 -13.55 -5.84
N LEU A 291 -5.10 -12.69 -4.90
CA LEU A 291 -5.47 -11.30 -5.14
C LEU A 291 -4.23 -10.44 -4.90
N THR A 292 -3.89 -9.58 -5.83
CA THR A 292 -2.71 -8.72 -5.73
C THR A 292 -3.05 -7.26 -5.99
N ARG A 293 -2.35 -6.37 -5.29
CA ARG A 293 -2.39 -4.93 -5.56
C ARG A 293 -1.05 -4.30 -5.19
N PRO A 294 -0.41 -3.55 -6.09
CA PRO A 294 0.78 -2.76 -5.76
C PRO A 294 0.49 -1.71 -4.69
N ASN A 295 1.40 -1.57 -3.74
CA ASN A 295 1.28 -0.59 -2.66
C ASN A 295 1.58 0.82 -3.19
N PRO A 296 0.72 1.82 -2.92
CA PRO A 296 1.09 3.21 -3.15
C PRO A 296 2.14 3.69 -2.14
N GLY A 297 2.86 4.73 -2.49
CA GLY A 297 3.90 5.34 -1.67
C GLY A 297 5.27 5.22 -2.30
N THR A 298 6.34 5.17 -1.49
CA THR A 298 7.69 5.00 -2.05
C THR A 298 7.94 3.55 -2.43
N THR A 299 8.65 3.36 -3.56
CA THR A 299 9.13 2.05 -4.01
C THR A 299 10.19 1.51 -3.04
N PHE A 300 10.42 0.19 -3.04
CA PHE A 300 11.64 -0.35 -2.45
C PHE A 300 12.85 0.24 -3.17
N ALA A 301 13.74 0.82 -2.41
CA ALA A 301 14.90 1.54 -2.93
C ALA A 301 16.08 1.48 -1.97
N PHE A 302 17.30 1.59 -2.52
CA PHE A 302 18.41 2.04 -1.71
C PHE A 302 18.21 3.54 -1.42
N GLN A 303 18.29 3.90 -0.16
CA GLN A 303 18.25 5.29 0.34
C GLN A 303 19.62 5.62 0.94
N PRO A 304 20.54 6.19 0.15
CA PRO A 304 21.90 6.49 0.58
C PRO A 304 21.96 7.54 1.68
N ASN A 305 22.82 7.36 2.66
CA ASN A 305 23.25 8.41 3.57
C ASN A 305 24.31 9.26 2.85
N VAL A 306 23.89 10.44 2.38
CA VAL A 306 24.77 11.29 1.57
C VAL A 306 25.74 12.15 2.39
N SER A 307 25.73 12.00 3.72
CA SER A 307 26.62 12.74 4.61
C SER A 307 27.95 12.02 4.88
N ARG A 308 28.12 10.76 4.42
CA ARG A 308 29.31 9.96 4.75
C ARG A 308 29.67 8.92 3.67
N GLY A 309 30.92 8.44 3.76
CA GLY A 309 31.43 7.35 2.97
C GLY A 309 31.43 7.62 1.47
N VAL A 310 31.49 6.55 0.68
CA VAL A 310 31.52 6.64 -0.80
C VAL A 310 30.21 7.17 -1.38
N LEU A 311 29.10 7.02 -0.65
CA LEU A 311 27.78 7.50 -1.08
C LEU A 311 27.57 9.01 -0.84
N ALA A 312 28.52 9.72 -0.22
CA ALA A 312 28.54 11.19 -0.20
C ALA A 312 28.80 11.76 -1.60
N ASP A 313 29.54 11.03 -2.45
CA ASP A 313 29.77 11.41 -3.84
C ASP A 313 28.52 11.17 -4.70
N GLN A 314 27.94 12.23 -5.25
CA GLN A 314 26.76 12.15 -6.10
C GLN A 314 27.03 11.32 -7.37
N ALA A 315 28.24 11.37 -7.94
CA ALA A 315 28.58 10.61 -9.13
C ALA A 315 28.52 9.10 -8.87
N VAL A 316 28.91 8.64 -7.67
CA VAL A 316 28.77 7.24 -7.25
C VAL A 316 27.29 6.86 -7.18
N ARG A 317 26.44 7.66 -6.54
CA ARG A 317 25.00 7.37 -6.45
C ARG A 317 24.34 7.31 -7.82
N GLN A 318 24.68 8.25 -8.72
CA GLN A 318 24.20 8.28 -10.10
C GLN A 318 24.68 7.07 -10.92
N ALA A 319 25.88 6.56 -10.64
CA ALA A 319 26.41 5.37 -11.31
C ALA A 319 25.72 4.07 -10.85
N ILE A 320 25.25 3.99 -9.61
CA ILE A 320 24.53 2.81 -9.10
C ILE A 320 23.17 2.64 -9.80
N ILE A 321 22.51 3.72 -10.18
CA ILE A 321 21.17 3.67 -10.80
C ILE A 321 21.13 2.77 -12.05
N PRO A 322 21.99 2.99 -13.08
CA PRO A 322 22.00 2.17 -14.28
C PRO A 322 22.68 0.79 -14.10
N ALA A 323 23.32 0.53 -12.96
CA ALA A 323 23.93 -0.77 -12.68
C ALA A 323 22.90 -1.85 -12.29
N ILE A 324 21.68 -1.46 -11.89
CA ILE A 324 20.66 -2.37 -11.38
C ILE A 324 19.65 -2.72 -12.48
N ASN A 325 19.58 -4.02 -12.83
CA ASN A 325 18.57 -4.59 -13.70
C ASN A 325 17.31 -4.93 -12.88
N ARG A 326 16.39 -4.02 -12.84
CA ARG A 326 15.14 -4.12 -12.06
C ARG A 326 14.23 -5.22 -12.54
N GLN A 327 14.16 -5.41 -13.86
CA GLN A 327 13.37 -6.49 -14.44
C GLN A 327 13.93 -7.86 -14.00
N GLU A 328 15.24 -8.05 -14.01
CA GLU A 328 15.88 -9.28 -13.53
C GLU A 328 15.61 -9.54 -12.04
N LEU A 329 15.51 -8.47 -11.20
CA LEU A 329 15.12 -8.61 -9.78
C LEU A 329 13.71 -9.19 -9.65
N VAL A 330 12.76 -8.67 -10.42
CA VAL A 330 11.37 -9.16 -10.41
C VAL A 330 11.29 -10.58 -10.97
N ASP A 331 11.82 -10.82 -12.17
CA ASP A 331 11.69 -12.09 -12.87
C ASP A 331 12.38 -13.27 -12.16
N THR A 332 13.43 -12.97 -11.37
CA THR A 332 14.23 -14.01 -10.70
C THR A 332 13.76 -14.29 -9.28
N VAL A 333 13.34 -13.27 -8.55
CA VAL A 333 13.07 -13.38 -7.10
C VAL A 333 11.59 -13.35 -6.77
N LEU A 334 10.79 -12.69 -7.61
CA LEU A 334 9.39 -12.41 -7.33
C LEU A 334 8.47 -13.11 -8.35
N ASP A 335 7.26 -12.64 -8.49
CA ASP A 335 6.27 -13.13 -9.45
C ASP A 335 5.69 -11.97 -10.30
N PRO A 336 4.89 -12.25 -11.33
CA PRO A 336 4.34 -11.23 -12.22
C PRO A 336 3.42 -10.17 -11.57
N SER A 337 3.07 -10.33 -10.30
CA SER A 337 2.28 -9.32 -9.57
C SER A 337 3.14 -8.17 -9.02
N PHE A 338 4.46 -8.31 -9.06
CA PHE A 338 5.41 -7.27 -8.69
C PHE A 338 5.89 -6.53 -9.94
N PHE A 339 6.31 -5.29 -9.77
CA PHE A 339 6.74 -4.43 -10.86
C PHE A 339 8.16 -3.90 -10.63
N PRO A 340 8.97 -3.80 -11.69
CA PRO A 340 10.21 -3.04 -11.62
C PRO A 340 9.89 -1.56 -11.37
N ALA A 341 10.56 -0.96 -10.39
CA ALA A 341 10.32 0.44 -10.07
C ALA A 341 10.92 1.37 -11.13
N THR A 342 10.13 2.31 -11.60
CA THR A 342 10.54 3.33 -12.58
C THR A 342 10.61 4.74 -12.00
N SER A 343 10.25 4.91 -10.71
CA SER A 343 10.19 6.20 -10.02
C SER A 343 10.42 5.98 -8.51
N PRO A 344 10.71 7.03 -7.72
CA PRO A 344 10.69 6.92 -6.27
C PRO A 344 9.28 6.69 -5.70
N LEU A 345 8.22 6.93 -6.49
CA LEU A 345 6.85 6.53 -6.17
C LEU A 345 6.45 5.27 -6.93
N ALA A 346 5.65 4.40 -6.31
CA ALA A 346 4.97 3.29 -6.99
C ALA A 346 3.87 3.83 -7.92
N HIS A 347 3.60 3.13 -9.03
CA HIS A 347 2.68 3.59 -10.07
C HIS A 347 1.22 3.75 -9.60
N THR A 348 0.84 3.09 -8.51
CA THR A 348 -0.48 3.24 -7.87
C THR A 348 -0.59 4.47 -6.97
N THR A 349 0.50 5.21 -6.77
CA THR A 349 0.47 6.44 -5.97
C THR A 349 -0.13 7.59 -6.79
N PRO A 350 -1.12 8.33 -6.27
CA PRO A 350 -1.58 9.54 -6.93
C PRO A 350 -0.41 10.48 -7.27
N LEU A 351 -0.46 11.11 -8.45
CA LEU A 351 0.58 11.99 -8.99
C LEU A 351 1.93 11.29 -9.30
N TYR A 352 1.93 9.94 -9.40
CA TYR A 352 3.08 9.22 -9.94
C TYR A 352 3.47 9.74 -11.32
N LYS A 353 4.76 9.80 -11.58
CA LYS A 353 5.33 10.10 -12.89
C LYS A 353 6.41 9.09 -13.23
N ASP A 354 6.29 8.46 -14.38
CA ASP A 354 7.31 7.55 -14.90
C ASP A 354 8.64 8.30 -15.14
N GLN A 355 9.73 7.71 -14.66
CA GLN A 355 11.12 8.19 -14.79
C GLN A 355 12.01 7.09 -15.42
N SER A 356 11.43 6.18 -16.19
CA SER A 356 12.15 5.05 -16.80
C SER A 356 13.32 5.48 -17.71
N ASP A 357 13.26 6.72 -18.26
CA ASP A 357 14.35 7.34 -19.03
C ASP A 357 15.60 7.61 -18.18
N ILE A 358 15.44 7.83 -16.86
CA ILE A 358 16.53 8.02 -15.91
C ILE A 358 16.89 6.70 -15.23
N VAL A 359 15.89 5.89 -14.89
CA VAL A 359 16.00 4.62 -14.12
C VAL A 359 16.27 3.43 -15.07
N THR A 360 17.02 3.64 -16.13
CA THR A 360 17.31 2.63 -17.15
C THR A 360 18.45 1.70 -16.72
N TYR A 361 18.45 0.42 -17.16
CA TYR A 361 19.58 -0.49 -16.97
C TYR A 361 20.61 -0.31 -18.08
N ASP A 362 21.80 0.10 -17.72
CA ASP A 362 22.94 0.29 -18.62
C ASP A 362 24.25 0.20 -17.80
N PRO A 363 24.78 -1.03 -17.61
CA PRO A 363 26.00 -1.22 -16.83
C PRO A 363 27.23 -0.56 -17.46
N ASP A 364 27.26 -0.36 -18.79
CA ASP A 364 28.34 0.35 -19.45
C ASP A 364 28.32 1.84 -19.13
N LYS A 365 27.11 2.44 -19.05
CA LYS A 365 26.93 3.81 -18.57
C LYS A 365 27.39 3.93 -17.11
N SER A 366 27.04 2.96 -16.25
CA SER A 366 27.50 2.91 -14.87
C SER A 366 29.03 2.93 -14.80
N ALA A 367 29.69 2.05 -15.53
CA ALA A 367 31.15 1.97 -15.56
C ALA A 367 31.80 3.28 -16.02
N LYS A 368 31.27 3.92 -17.08
CA LYS A 368 31.74 5.22 -17.58
C LYS A 368 31.59 6.35 -16.56
N LEU A 369 30.47 6.36 -15.81
CA LEU A 369 30.25 7.36 -14.75
C LEU A 369 31.27 7.19 -13.62
N LEU A 370 31.57 5.96 -13.22
CA LEU A 370 32.58 5.65 -12.21
C LEU A 370 34.00 6.01 -12.69
N ASP A 371 34.34 5.70 -13.95
CA ASP A 371 35.61 6.10 -14.56
C ASP A 371 35.78 7.63 -14.55
N ALA A 372 34.74 8.36 -14.97
CA ALA A 372 34.73 9.83 -14.99
C ALA A 372 34.85 10.43 -13.58
N ALA A 373 34.33 9.73 -12.57
CA ALA A 373 34.46 10.12 -11.15
C ALA A 373 35.82 9.73 -10.54
N GLY A 374 36.71 9.08 -11.31
CA GLY A 374 38.07 8.71 -10.89
C GLY A 374 38.16 7.37 -10.15
N TRP A 375 37.11 6.54 -10.20
CA TRP A 375 37.11 5.17 -9.64
C TRP A 375 37.70 4.20 -10.65
N THR A 376 38.87 3.63 -10.37
CA THR A 376 39.59 2.69 -11.24
C THR A 376 39.49 1.26 -10.74
N ASN A 377 39.58 0.27 -11.63
CA ASN A 377 39.48 -1.14 -11.25
C ASN A 377 40.63 -1.56 -10.34
N GLY A 378 40.31 -2.10 -9.18
CA GLY A 378 41.25 -2.73 -8.28
C GLY A 378 41.59 -4.19 -8.69
N SER A 379 42.57 -4.79 -8.03
CA SER A 379 43.06 -6.14 -8.34
C SER A 379 42.05 -7.26 -8.03
N ASP A 380 41.10 -7.01 -7.15
CA ASP A 380 40.01 -7.94 -6.76
C ASP A 380 38.69 -7.69 -7.52
N GLY A 381 38.73 -6.80 -8.51
CA GLY A 381 37.58 -6.43 -9.33
C GLY A 381 36.68 -5.37 -8.68
N ILE A 382 37.01 -4.88 -7.49
CA ILE A 382 36.32 -3.75 -6.85
C ILE A 382 37.07 -2.47 -7.21
N ARG A 383 36.33 -1.43 -7.56
CA ARG A 383 36.93 -0.13 -7.91
C ARG A 383 37.54 0.55 -6.68
N GLU A 384 38.59 1.31 -6.94
CA GLU A 384 39.31 2.05 -5.90
C GLU A 384 39.57 3.51 -6.36
N LYS A 385 39.56 4.44 -5.40
CA LYS A 385 39.93 5.84 -5.58
C LYS A 385 40.63 6.32 -4.32
N ASP A 386 41.82 6.91 -4.45
CA ASP A 386 42.62 7.44 -3.35
C ASP A 386 42.87 6.42 -2.21
N GLY A 387 43.04 5.13 -2.57
CA GLY A 387 43.22 4.03 -1.63
C GLY A 387 41.93 3.55 -0.94
N GLN A 388 40.78 4.13 -1.25
CA GLN A 388 39.49 3.70 -0.74
C GLN A 388 38.79 2.79 -1.75
N LYS A 389 38.30 1.62 -1.29
CA LYS A 389 37.45 0.74 -2.10
C LYS A 389 36.04 1.30 -2.25
N LEU A 390 35.43 1.07 -3.41
CA LEU A 390 34.04 1.40 -3.68
C LEU A 390 33.13 0.33 -3.04
N SER A 391 32.99 0.46 -1.73
CA SER A 391 32.26 -0.47 -0.87
C SER A 391 31.35 0.28 0.07
N PHE A 392 30.11 -0.22 0.26
CA PHE A 392 29.17 0.32 1.25
C PHE A 392 28.25 -0.76 1.80
N LYS A 393 27.71 -0.53 3.00
CA LYS A 393 26.73 -1.41 3.64
C LYS A 393 25.32 -0.90 3.42
N VAL A 394 24.40 -1.83 3.12
CA VAL A 394 22.96 -1.56 3.13
C VAL A 394 22.29 -2.25 4.29
N MET A 395 21.69 -1.48 5.21
CA MET A 395 20.86 -2.05 6.26
C MET A 395 19.44 -2.31 5.73
N PHE A 396 18.89 -3.46 6.07
CA PHE A 396 17.54 -3.86 5.68
C PHE A 396 16.87 -4.72 6.75
N GLY A 397 15.55 -4.77 6.76
CA GLY A 397 14.77 -5.60 7.67
C GLY A 397 14.17 -6.82 6.99
N ALA A 398 13.70 -7.77 7.80
CA ALA A 398 13.05 -9.01 7.36
C ALA A 398 11.53 -8.88 7.12
N GLN A 399 10.97 -7.66 7.16
CA GLN A 399 9.52 -7.43 7.05
C GLN A 399 8.93 -7.85 5.70
N PHE A 400 9.73 -7.84 4.65
CA PHE A 400 9.39 -8.43 3.37
C PHE A 400 10.35 -9.59 3.08
N ALA A 401 9.82 -10.79 2.91
CA ALA A 401 10.62 -12.02 2.77
C ALA A 401 11.54 -12.02 1.54
N GLY A 402 11.19 -11.24 0.48
CA GLY A 402 11.99 -11.09 -0.72
C GLY A 402 13.25 -10.22 -0.57
N ASN A 403 13.36 -9.42 0.49
CA ASN A 403 14.42 -8.41 0.63
C ASN A 403 15.83 -8.99 0.48
N GLN A 404 16.12 -10.10 1.16
CA GLN A 404 17.45 -10.68 1.13
C GLN A 404 17.84 -11.16 -0.28
N ALA A 405 16.98 -11.92 -0.94
CA ALA A 405 17.24 -12.46 -2.27
C ALA A 405 17.36 -11.34 -3.33
N ILE A 406 16.54 -10.29 -3.25
CA ILE A 406 16.65 -9.10 -4.10
C ILE A 406 18.00 -8.43 -3.92
N LEU A 407 18.42 -8.24 -2.67
CA LEU A 407 19.68 -7.57 -2.36
C LEU A 407 20.90 -8.41 -2.73
N GLU A 408 20.85 -9.75 -2.60
CA GLU A 408 21.88 -10.66 -3.07
C GLU A 408 22.04 -10.62 -4.59
N LEU A 409 20.94 -10.53 -5.34
CA LEU A 409 21.00 -10.36 -6.79
C LEU A 409 21.52 -8.97 -7.18
N ALA A 410 21.07 -7.92 -6.50
CA ALA A 410 21.59 -6.55 -6.69
C ALA A 410 23.11 -6.48 -6.38
N GLN A 411 23.58 -7.17 -5.34
CA GLN A 411 25.01 -7.30 -5.01
C GLN A 411 25.81 -7.90 -6.18
N GLN A 412 25.29 -8.96 -6.82
CA GLN A 412 25.92 -9.57 -7.99
C GLN A 412 25.94 -8.61 -9.19
N GLN A 413 24.87 -7.87 -9.42
CA GLN A 413 24.80 -6.86 -10.50
C GLN A 413 25.80 -5.72 -10.26
N LEU A 414 25.86 -5.18 -9.06
CA LEU A 414 26.79 -4.12 -8.68
C LEU A 414 28.25 -4.54 -8.76
N ARG A 415 28.56 -5.80 -8.41
CA ARG A 415 29.92 -6.33 -8.53
C ARG A 415 30.40 -6.35 -9.98
N LYS A 416 29.53 -6.53 -10.98
CA LYS A 416 29.88 -6.49 -12.41
C LYS A 416 30.47 -5.14 -12.84
N VAL A 417 30.08 -4.06 -12.15
CA VAL A 417 30.61 -2.70 -12.40
C VAL A 417 31.66 -2.25 -11.38
N GLY A 418 32.11 -3.18 -10.51
CA GLY A 418 33.17 -2.94 -9.54
C GLY A 418 32.73 -2.28 -8.23
N VAL A 419 31.45 -2.40 -7.87
CA VAL A 419 30.91 -1.93 -6.59
C VAL A 419 30.71 -3.10 -5.63
N ASP A 420 31.23 -3.00 -4.41
CA ASP A 420 31.05 -3.97 -3.33
C ASP A 420 29.89 -3.55 -2.44
N LEU A 421 28.75 -4.21 -2.59
CA LEU A 421 27.58 -4.05 -1.72
C LEU A 421 27.66 -5.07 -0.58
N GLN A 422 27.64 -4.63 0.67
CA GLN A 422 27.59 -5.47 1.87
C GLN A 422 26.19 -5.45 2.48
N LEU A 423 25.63 -6.63 2.75
CA LEU A 423 24.29 -6.79 3.29
C LEU A 423 24.32 -6.80 4.83
N ASP A 424 23.42 -6.04 5.46
CA ASP A 424 23.37 -5.85 6.90
C ASP A 424 21.90 -5.99 7.38
N LEU A 425 21.51 -7.22 7.74
CA LEU A 425 20.18 -7.52 8.24
C LEU A 425 20.05 -7.03 9.68
N VAL A 426 19.11 -6.13 9.93
CA VAL A 426 18.91 -5.51 11.24
C VAL A 426 17.46 -5.67 11.72
N SER A 427 17.27 -5.64 13.04
CA SER A 427 15.93 -5.54 13.65
C SER A 427 15.31 -4.14 13.42
N SER A 428 13.99 -4.03 13.53
CA SER A 428 13.29 -2.73 13.42
C SER A 428 13.77 -1.71 14.44
N GLY A 429 14.04 -2.15 15.68
CA GLY A 429 14.58 -1.28 16.74
C GLY A 429 15.99 -0.77 16.42
N GLU A 430 16.87 -1.63 15.93
CA GLU A 430 18.22 -1.27 15.51
C GLU A 430 18.20 -0.34 14.30
N SER A 431 17.36 -0.64 13.29
CA SER A 431 17.17 0.23 12.14
C SER A 431 16.77 1.64 12.55
N THR A 432 15.81 1.76 13.47
CA THR A 432 15.37 3.05 14.02
C THR A 432 16.50 3.78 14.76
N ALA A 433 17.24 3.08 15.63
CA ALA A 433 18.34 3.67 16.37
C ALA A 433 19.46 4.18 15.45
N ARG A 434 19.85 3.38 14.45
CA ARG A 434 20.90 3.74 13.47
C ARG A 434 20.43 4.85 12.53
N THR A 435 19.16 4.84 12.11
CA THR A 435 18.60 5.96 11.33
C THR A 435 18.66 7.26 12.13
N ASN A 436 18.30 7.24 13.41
CA ASN A 436 18.32 8.43 14.27
C ASN A 436 19.75 8.94 14.51
N SER A 437 20.71 8.06 14.72
CA SER A 437 22.13 8.45 14.93
C SER A 437 22.87 8.80 13.64
N GLY A 438 22.38 8.37 12.46
CA GLY A 438 23.08 8.49 11.18
C GLY A 438 24.17 7.44 10.98
N ASP A 439 24.19 6.36 11.75
CA ASP A 439 25.20 5.29 11.66
C ASP A 439 24.78 4.20 10.65
N TYR A 440 24.73 4.57 9.39
CA TYR A 440 24.48 3.69 8.24
C TYR A 440 25.02 4.31 6.95
N ASP A 441 25.39 3.50 5.98
CA ASP A 441 25.78 3.96 4.65
C ASP A 441 24.58 4.07 3.71
N ALA A 442 23.70 3.06 3.71
CA ALA A 442 22.42 3.09 3.02
C ALA A 442 21.39 2.28 3.81
N SER A 443 20.11 2.62 3.66
CA SER A 443 18.98 1.76 4.05
C SER A 443 18.25 1.24 2.81
N TYR A 444 17.59 0.09 2.96
CA TYR A 444 16.72 -0.49 1.93
C TYR A 444 15.32 -0.70 2.50
N GLY A 445 14.32 -0.15 1.82
CA GLY A 445 12.94 -0.25 2.27
C GLY A 445 12.01 0.66 1.47
N ASN A 446 10.75 0.62 1.84
CA ASN A 446 9.68 1.44 1.28
C ASN A 446 8.81 2.05 2.39
N SER A 447 7.87 2.90 2.01
CA SER A 447 6.83 3.42 2.90
C SER A 447 5.51 3.55 2.13
N THR A 448 4.43 2.99 2.67
CA THR A 448 3.11 3.03 2.05
C THR A 448 2.34 4.26 2.48
N ARG A 449 1.88 5.04 1.51
CA ARG A 449 0.94 6.15 1.67
C ARG A 449 0.27 6.45 0.33
N ALA A 450 -1.05 6.57 0.30
CA ALA A 450 -1.80 6.86 -0.91
C ALA A 450 -1.84 8.38 -1.24
N ASP A 451 -0.74 9.08 -0.97
CA ASP A 451 -0.49 10.47 -1.36
C ASP A 451 0.99 10.72 -1.61
N ALA A 452 1.29 11.55 -2.61
CA ALA A 452 2.65 11.87 -3.03
C ALA A 452 3.46 12.69 -2.01
N ASP A 453 2.83 13.26 -0.97
CA ASP A 453 3.54 13.92 0.14
C ASP A 453 4.46 12.98 0.91
N ILE A 454 4.34 11.67 0.69
CA ILE A 454 5.32 10.69 1.18
C ILE A 454 6.76 11.05 0.76
N LEU A 455 6.94 11.74 -0.38
CA LEU A 455 8.25 12.22 -0.81
C LEU A 455 8.81 13.27 0.16
N ARG A 456 8.00 14.25 0.59
CA ARG A 456 8.41 15.26 1.57
C ARG A 456 8.70 14.63 2.92
N THR A 457 7.79 13.78 3.40
CA THR A 457 7.98 13.14 4.71
C THR A 457 9.15 12.14 4.74
N THR A 458 9.59 11.65 3.59
CA THR A 458 10.75 10.74 3.47
C THR A 458 12.05 11.51 3.23
N PHE A 459 12.06 12.41 2.27
CA PHE A 459 13.28 13.08 1.77
C PHE A 459 13.41 14.54 2.21
N GLY A 460 12.36 15.19 2.71
CA GLY A 460 12.36 16.57 3.16
C GLY A 460 13.20 16.79 4.43
N LEU A 461 13.73 18.00 4.61
CA LEU A 461 14.50 18.39 5.80
C LEU A 461 13.62 18.45 7.05
N ASP A 462 12.35 18.79 6.88
CA ASP A 462 11.29 18.80 7.90
C ASP A 462 10.66 17.42 8.12
N GLY A 463 10.98 16.43 7.26
CA GLY A 463 10.58 15.05 7.35
C GLY A 463 11.62 14.16 8.04
N ARG A 464 11.60 12.87 7.70
CA ARG A 464 12.58 11.89 8.23
C ARG A 464 14.00 12.14 7.73
N ASN A 465 14.13 12.80 6.59
CA ASN A 465 15.42 13.04 5.92
C ASN A 465 16.28 11.76 5.86
N THR A 466 15.73 10.71 5.29
CA THR A 466 16.35 9.36 5.26
C THR A 466 17.72 9.34 4.57
N ASN A 467 18.06 10.39 3.84
CA ASN A 467 19.36 10.55 3.18
C ASN A 467 20.38 11.33 4.03
N ARG A 468 20.00 11.89 5.16
CA ARG A 468 20.88 12.79 5.95
C ARG A 468 21.45 13.94 5.10
N ARG A 469 20.69 14.38 4.10
CA ARG A 469 21.09 15.46 3.22
C ARG A 469 21.04 16.81 3.92
N THR A 470 21.84 17.72 3.46
CA THR A 470 21.74 19.16 3.73
C THR A 470 20.73 19.80 2.77
N ALA A 471 20.56 21.13 2.84
CA ALA A 471 19.65 21.85 1.96
C ALA A 471 19.97 21.61 0.47
N ASP A 472 18.90 21.33 -0.28
CA ASP A 472 18.85 21.31 -1.74
C ASP A 472 17.71 22.27 -2.14
N PRO A 473 18.04 23.55 -2.45
CA PRO A 473 17.02 24.59 -2.62
C PRO A 473 15.97 24.28 -3.68
N GLU A 474 16.32 23.54 -4.73
CA GLU A 474 15.42 23.17 -5.79
C GLU A 474 14.43 22.10 -5.33
N LEU A 475 14.92 21.02 -4.70
CA LEU A 475 14.09 19.97 -4.14
C LEU A 475 13.25 20.46 -2.96
N ASP A 476 13.86 21.19 -2.03
CA ASP A 476 13.18 21.69 -0.83
C ASP A 476 12.02 22.61 -1.20
N LYS A 477 12.22 23.46 -2.23
CA LYS A 477 11.18 24.35 -2.74
C LYS A 477 9.95 23.56 -3.22
N VAL A 478 10.12 22.59 -4.12
CA VAL A 478 8.98 21.85 -4.69
C VAL A 478 8.30 20.94 -3.66
N LEU A 479 9.05 20.37 -2.71
CA LEU A 479 8.51 19.59 -1.59
C LEU A 479 7.65 20.45 -0.65
N THR A 480 7.99 21.73 -0.48
CA THR A 480 7.23 22.66 0.36
C THR A 480 6.04 23.25 -0.40
N GLU A 481 6.24 23.71 -1.64
CA GLU A 481 5.18 24.37 -2.42
C GLU A 481 3.98 23.43 -2.71
N GLN A 482 4.20 22.10 -2.83
CA GLN A 482 3.10 21.16 -3.04
C GLN A 482 2.11 21.11 -1.85
N LEU A 483 2.51 21.54 -0.65
CA LEU A 483 1.63 21.61 0.53
C LEU A 483 0.51 22.64 0.39
N SER A 484 0.73 23.70 -0.38
CA SER A 484 -0.24 24.78 -0.61
C SER A 484 -0.94 24.69 -1.97
N ALA A 485 -0.56 23.74 -2.82
CA ALA A 485 -1.08 23.60 -4.17
C ALA A 485 -2.45 22.89 -4.13
N THR A 486 -3.54 23.66 -4.03
CA THR A 486 -4.92 23.17 -4.09
C THR A 486 -5.35 22.82 -5.52
N ASP A 487 -4.68 23.35 -6.54
CA ASP A 487 -4.86 22.99 -7.94
C ASP A 487 -4.10 21.69 -8.23
N ASN A 488 -4.80 20.67 -8.74
CA ASN A 488 -4.24 19.34 -8.99
C ASN A 488 -3.16 19.33 -10.06
N ASP A 489 -3.29 20.12 -11.13
CA ASP A 489 -2.30 20.16 -12.21
C ASP A 489 -1.02 20.80 -11.69
N LYS A 490 -1.15 21.89 -10.93
CA LYS A 490 0.00 22.54 -10.29
C LYS A 490 0.70 21.63 -9.30
N ARG A 491 -0.05 20.90 -8.47
CA ARG A 491 0.52 19.93 -7.53
C ARG A 491 1.23 18.79 -8.26
N SER A 492 0.63 18.30 -9.36
CA SER A 492 1.22 17.27 -10.20
C SER A 492 2.57 17.67 -10.79
N GLU A 493 2.69 18.92 -11.30
CA GLU A 493 3.96 19.46 -11.80
C GLU A 493 5.06 19.52 -10.73
N LEU A 494 4.71 20.00 -9.53
CA LEU A 494 5.64 20.09 -8.39
C LEU A 494 6.11 18.70 -7.95
N VAL A 495 5.18 17.75 -7.83
CA VAL A 495 5.46 16.37 -7.44
C VAL A 495 6.27 15.64 -8.51
N ALA A 496 5.99 15.85 -9.81
CA ALA A 496 6.78 15.28 -10.90
C ALA A 496 8.22 15.79 -10.87
N THR A 497 8.40 17.09 -10.61
CA THR A 497 9.73 17.71 -10.45
C THR A 497 10.46 17.11 -9.24
N ALA A 498 9.78 16.92 -8.10
CA ALA A 498 10.37 16.29 -6.93
C ALA A 498 10.84 14.86 -7.21
N GLN A 499 10.00 14.03 -7.88
CA GLN A 499 10.36 12.66 -8.27
C GLN A 499 11.64 12.64 -9.12
N LYS A 500 11.70 13.51 -10.12
CA LYS A 500 12.87 13.63 -11.00
C LYS A 500 14.13 14.00 -10.22
N LEU A 501 14.08 15.06 -9.42
CA LEU A 501 15.22 15.53 -8.64
C LEU A 501 15.73 14.47 -7.66
N ILE A 502 14.82 13.75 -6.98
CA ILE A 502 15.18 12.69 -6.03
C ILE A 502 16.01 11.59 -6.73
N VAL A 503 15.61 11.17 -7.93
CA VAL A 503 16.37 10.17 -8.70
C VAL A 503 17.67 10.76 -9.25
N GLU A 504 17.63 11.93 -9.89
CA GLU A 504 18.82 12.57 -10.48
C GLU A 504 19.91 12.89 -9.45
N ARG A 505 19.53 13.22 -8.20
CA ARG A 505 20.48 13.40 -7.09
C ARG A 505 20.94 12.08 -6.47
N GLY A 506 20.32 10.95 -6.85
CA GLY A 506 20.56 9.64 -6.24
C GLY A 506 20.15 9.59 -4.76
N TYR A 507 19.13 10.35 -4.35
CA TYR A 507 18.55 10.26 -3.01
C TYR A 507 17.68 9.01 -2.86
N SER A 508 17.09 8.53 -3.95
CA SER A 508 16.47 7.22 -4.07
C SER A 508 17.06 6.49 -5.27
N ILE A 509 17.40 5.23 -5.09
CA ILE A 509 17.77 4.30 -6.16
C ILE A 509 16.70 3.22 -6.18
N PRO A 510 15.58 3.43 -6.92
CA PRO A 510 14.44 2.53 -6.94
C PRO A 510 14.80 1.15 -7.47
N THR A 511 14.18 0.09 -6.94
CA THR A 511 14.40 -1.29 -7.37
C THR A 511 13.11 -1.98 -7.79
N ILE A 512 12.17 -2.18 -6.88
CA ILE A 512 10.91 -2.85 -7.13
C ILE A 512 9.74 -2.08 -6.48
N GLU A 513 8.54 -2.30 -6.97
CA GLU A 513 7.30 -1.91 -6.30
C GLU A 513 6.80 -3.08 -5.45
N LEU A 514 6.44 -2.81 -4.20
CA LEU A 514 5.83 -3.80 -3.32
C LEU A 514 4.40 -4.07 -3.78
N SER A 515 4.02 -5.33 -3.91
CA SER A 515 2.63 -5.76 -4.06
C SER A 515 2.14 -6.47 -2.81
N GLN A 516 0.91 -6.17 -2.40
CA GLN A 516 0.19 -7.03 -1.47
C GLN A 516 -0.30 -8.25 -2.22
N ALA A 517 -0.17 -9.42 -1.62
CA ALA A 517 -0.67 -10.67 -2.16
C ALA A 517 -1.50 -11.39 -1.09
N VAL A 518 -2.75 -11.68 -1.39
CA VAL A 518 -3.72 -12.31 -0.49
C VAL A 518 -4.24 -13.57 -1.15
N GLY A 519 -4.06 -14.71 -0.49
CA GLY A 519 -4.68 -15.96 -0.90
C GLY A 519 -6.13 -15.99 -0.43
N ALA A 520 -7.07 -16.36 -1.31
CA ALA A 520 -8.48 -16.51 -0.98
C ALA A 520 -9.07 -17.79 -1.57
N ALA A 521 -9.86 -18.52 -0.78
CA ALA A 521 -10.64 -19.67 -1.24
C ALA A 521 -11.72 -19.23 -2.24
N SER A 522 -12.14 -20.12 -3.13
CA SER A 522 -13.16 -19.82 -4.17
C SER A 522 -14.50 -19.33 -3.61
N LYS A 523 -14.86 -19.70 -2.39
CA LYS A 523 -16.09 -19.24 -1.72
C LYS A 523 -16.03 -17.81 -1.21
N VAL A 524 -14.84 -17.21 -1.04
CA VAL A 524 -14.68 -15.82 -0.62
C VAL A 524 -14.91 -14.91 -1.81
N GLN A 525 -15.93 -14.08 -1.76
CA GLN A 525 -16.31 -13.16 -2.83
C GLN A 525 -16.11 -11.72 -2.38
N ASP A 526 -15.85 -10.82 -3.32
CA ASP A 526 -15.74 -9.37 -3.15
C ASP A 526 -14.77 -8.93 -2.04
N LEU A 527 -13.70 -9.72 -1.83
CA LEU A 527 -12.59 -9.30 -1.00
C LEU A 527 -11.74 -8.27 -1.78
N LYS A 528 -11.67 -7.04 -1.29
CA LYS A 528 -11.10 -5.89 -2.00
C LYS A 528 -9.97 -5.22 -1.24
N PHE A 529 -9.17 -4.48 -1.99
CA PHE A 529 -8.16 -3.58 -1.43
C PHE A 529 -8.69 -2.14 -1.43
N GLU A 530 -8.46 -1.41 -0.35
CA GLU A 530 -8.62 0.03 -0.29
C GLU A 530 -7.46 0.78 -1.00
N ALA A 531 -7.53 2.10 -1.07
CA ALA A 531 -6.54 2.92 -1.78
C ALA A 531 -5.09 2.74 -1.30
N SER A 532 -4.88 2.38 -0.03
CA SER A 532 -3.55 2.07 0.51
C SER A 532 -3.09 0.61 0.33
N SER A 533 -3.80 -0.15 -0.51
CA SER A 533 -3.58 -1.59 -0.78
C SER A 533 -3.69 -2.49 0.46
N ARG A 534 -4.50 -2.07 1.42
CA ARG A 534 -4.90 -2.90 2.56
C ARG A 534 -6.32 -3.40 2.34
N LEU A 535 -6.65 -4.51 2.99
CA LEU A 535 -7.96 -5.13 2.80
C LEU A 535 -9.07 -4.34 3.48
N GLN A 536 -10.22 -4.30 2.79
CA GLN A 536 -11.49 -3.95 3.36
C GLN A 536 -12.44 -5.14 3.24
N PHE A 537 -13.25 -5.40 4.27
CA PHE A 537 -14.07 -6.59 4.38
C PHE A 537 -15.58 -6.30 4.32
N TYR A 538 -15.97 -5.04 4.16
CA TYR A 538 -17.38 -4.64 4.24
C TYR A 538 -18.24 -5.27 3.13
N ASP A 539 -17.74 -5.27 1.89
CA ASP A 539 -18.40 -5.90 0.74
C ASP A 539 -18.17 -7.40 0.64
N THR A 540 -17.29 -7.97 1.47
CA THR A 540 -16.92 -9.39 1.39
C THR A 540 -18.05 -10.29 1.85
N TRP A 541 -18.29 -11.39 1.10
CA TRP A 541 -19.28 -12.40 1.44
C TRP A 541 -18.79 -13.82 1.10
N LEU A 542 -19.48 -14.84 1.64
CA LEU A 542 -19.16 -16.24 1.43
C LEU A 542 -20.24 -16.92 0.60
N SER A 543 -19.87 -17.46 -0.57
CA SER A 543 -20.79 -18.24 -1.41
C SER A 543 -20.98 -19.65 -0.87
N GLY A 544 -22.21 -20.22 -1.04
CA GLY A 544 -22.53 -21.60 -0.67
C GLY A 544 -22.79 -21.80 0.82
N GLN A 545 -23.23 -20.77 1.51
CA GLN A 545 -23.72 -20.84 2.90
C GLN A 545 -25.19 -21.32 2.92
#